data_54ed67dcaf886689c7531b4de58d24f3
#
_entry.id   54ed67dcaf886689c7531b4de58d24f3
#
_cell.length_a   1.000
_cell.length_b   1.000
_cell.length_c   1.000
_cell.angle_alpha   90.00
_cell.angle_beta   90.00
_cell.angle_gamma   90.00
#
_symmetry.space_group_name_H-M   'P 1'
#
loop_
_entity.id
_entity.type
_entity.pdbx_description
1 polymer ?
#
loop_
_entity_poly.entity_id
_entity_poly.type
_entity_poly.pdbx_seq_one_letter_code
_entity_poly.pdbx_strand_id
1 'polypeptide(L)'
;GEEIGGHVVSGHVHTTAEICAQEETENNREVRFRLRDREIVKYILPKGFVAVDGCSLTVGEVDEKEGTFNVWLIPETIRATAFRVKNVGGSVNIEIESSTRAIVDTIERYMERKEKEKTG
;
A
#
# COMPACT_ATOMS: atom_id res chain seq x y z
N GLY A 1 16.41 2.96 10.64
CA GLY A 1 16.68 1.74 9.94
C GLY A 1 16.89 1.92 8.45
N GLU A 2 17.38 0.89 7.83
CA GLU A 2 17.59 0.92 6.39
C GLU A 2 16.27 0.75 5.66
N GLU A 3 16.17 1.44 4.54
CA GLU A 3 15.01 1.29 3.68
C GLU A 3 15.14 0.04 2.83
N ILE A 4 14.08 -0.73 2.78
CA ILE A 4 14.00 -1.87 1.88
C ILE A 4 13.32 -1.38 0.61
N GLY A 5 13.99 -1.53 -0.52
CA GLY A 5 13.50 -1.03 -1.80
C GLY A 5 13.95 0.38 -2.15
N GLY A 6 14.72 1.04 -1.30
CA GLY A 6 15.33 2.32 -1.60
C GLY A 6 14.42 3.54 -1.62
N HIS A 7 13.25 3.45 -0.98
CA HIS A 7 12.29 4.55 -0.95
C HIS A 7 12.18 5.16 0.44
N VAL A 8 12.01 6.48 0.49
CA VAL A 8 11.89 7.21 1.73
C VAL A 8 10.53 6.95 2.36
N VAL A 9 10.56 6.51 3.61
CA VAL A 9 9.37 6.32 4.42
C VAL A 9 9.19 7.57 5.27
N SER A 10 8.02 8.21 5.20
CA SER A 10 7.78 9.49 5.84
C SER A 10 7.64 9.41 7.36
N GLY A 11 7.34 8.24 7.88
CA GLY A 11 7.06 8.07 9.30
C GLY A 11 5.64 8.41 9.71
N HIS A 12 4.80 8.81 8.74
CA HIS A 12 3.41 9.17 9.01
C HIS A 12 2.46 8.03 8.65
N VAL A 13 1.84 7.43 9.66
CA VAL A 13 0.85 6.38 9.43
C VAL A 13 -0.47 7.02 9.01
N HIS A 14 -0.97 6.66 7.84
CA HIS A 14 -2.22 7.18 7.30
C HIS A 14 -3.43 6.35 7.70
N THR A 15 -3.25 5.04 7.82
CA THR A 15 -4.32 4.12 8.19
C THR A 15 -3.70 2.79 8.60
N THR A 16 -4.54 1.85 8.95
CA THR A 16 -4.11 0.47 9.20
C THR A 16 -4.75 -0.44 8.17
N ALA A 17 -4.23 -1.64 8.05
CA ALA A 17 -4.80 -2.67 7.20
C ALA A 17 -4.72 -4.00 7.93
N GLU A 18 -5.59 -4.91 7.53
CA GLU A 18 -5.56 -6.29 8.03
C GLU A 18 -4.90 -7.18 7.00
N ILE A 19 -4.07 -8.09 7.44
CA ILE A 19 -3.57 -9.15 6.57
C ILE A 19 -4.73 -10.11 6.36
N CYS A 20 -5.33 -10.09 5.18
CA CYS A 20 -6.52 -10.90 4.91
C CYS A 20 -6.22 -12.20 4.18
N ALA A 21 -5.03 -12.36 3.60
CA ALA A 21 -4.61 -13.62 2.98
C ALA A 21 -3.10 -13.68 2.88
N GLN A 22 -2.55 -14.87 2.96
CA GLN A 22 -1.14 -15.15 2.71
C GLN A 22 -1.04 -16.46 1.95
N GLU A 23 -0.18 -16.50 0.96
CA GLU A 23 0.08 -17.71 0.21
C GLU A 23 1.56 -17.83 -0.09
N GLU A 24 2.17 -18.92 0.31
CA GLU A 24 3.57 -19.16 0.03
C GLU A 24 3.71 -19.93 -1.28
N THR A 25 4.63 -19.49 -2.09
CA THR A 25 5.08 -20.20 -3.27
C THR A 25 6.52 -20.64 -3.03
N GLU A 26 7.13 -21.31 -4.02
CA GLU A 26 8.46 -21.87 -3.88
C GLU A 26 9.50 -20.85 -3.40
N ASN A 27 9.43 -19.60 -3.88
CA ASN A 27 10.43 -18.58 -3.56
C ASN A 27 9.86 -17.30 -2.97
N ASN A 28 8.54 -17.18 -2.91
CA ASN A 28 7.89 -15.92 -2.52
C ASN A 28 6.73 -16.19 -1.56
N ARG A 29 6.35 -15.13 -0.89
CA ARG A 29 5.09 -15.13 -0.15
C ARG A 29 4.24 -13.99 -0.70
N GLU A 30 3.02 -14.30 -1.14
CA GLU A 30 2.04 -13.27 -1.45
C GLU A 30 1.31 -12.91 -0.16
N VAL A 31 1.20 -11.61 0.12
CA VAL A 31 0.42 -11.13 1.25
C VAL A 31 -0.60 -10.15 0.74
N ARG A 32 -1.85 -10.35 1.12
CA ARG A 32 -2.95 -9.46 0.74
C ARG A 32 -3.43 -8.71 1.95
N PHE A 33 -3.61 -7.40 1.77
CA PHE A 33 -4.01 -6.49 2.83
C PHE A 33 -5.37 -5.88 2.49
N ARG A 34 -6.23 -5.76 3.51
CA ARG A 34 -7.48 -5.01 3.40
C ARG A 34 -7.35 -3.74 4.21
N LEU A 35 -7.50 -2.60 3.54
CA LEU A 35 -7.41 -1.29 4.19
C LEU A 35 -8.61 -1.08 5.11
N ARG A 36 -8.34 -0.54 6.31
CA ARG A 36 -9.41 -0.14 7.22
C ARG A 36 -10.20 1.03 6.64
N ASP A 37 -9.50 2.00 6.07
CA ASP A 37 -10.10 3.12 5.36
C ASP A 37 -9.98 2.85 3.86
N ARG A 38 -11.06 2.40 3.26
CA ARG A 38 -11.08 2.04 1.84
C ARG A 38 -10.78 3.24 0.92
N GLU A 39 -11.05 4.46 1.37
CA GLU A 39 -10.76 5.67 0.59
C GLU A 39 -9.28 5.82 0.28
N ILE A 40 -8.42 5.27 1.12
CA ILE A 40 -6.96 5.34 0.94
C ILE A 40 -6.51 4.51 -0.27
N VAL A 41 -7.34 3.58 -0.74
CA VAL A 41 -6.97 2.72 -1.88
C VAL A 41 -6.61 3.52 -3.14
N LYS A 42 -7.15 4.72 -3.28
CA LYS A 42 -6.82 5.58 -4.42
C LYS A 42 -5.35 5.96 -4.50
N TYR A 43 -4.64 5.88 -3.37
CA TYR A 43 -3.20 6.15 -3.31
C TYR A 43 -2.36 4.89 -3.47
N ILE A 44 -2.97 3.72 -3.53
CA ILE A 44 -2.28 2.46 -3.69
C ILE A 44 -2.29 2.10 -5.18
N LEU A 45 -1.17 2.32 -5.84
CA LEU A 45 -1.08 2.16 -7.29
C LEU A 45 -0.35 0.87 -7.65
N PRO A 46 -0.86 0.09 -8.60
CA PRO A 46 -0.14 -1.11 -9.08
C PRO A 46 1.28 -0.73 -9.52
N LYS A 47 2.26 -1.51 -9.12
CA LYS A 47 3.69 -1.28 -9.37
C LYS A 47 4.27 -0.05 -8.67
N GLY A 48 3.46 0.68 -7.92
CA GLY A 48 3.93 1.77 -7.07
C GLY A 48 4.42 1.24 -5.74
N PHE A 49 4.61 2.13 -4.77
CA PHE A 49 5.18 1.79 -3.49
C PHE A 49 4.25 2.18 -2.35
N VAL A 50 4.28 1.38 -1.30
CA VAL A 50 3.54 1.65 -0.07
C VAL A 50 4.42 1.20 1.09
N ALA A 51 4.38 1.92 2.20
CA ALA A 51 5.08 1.47 3.39
C ALA A 51 4.12 0.71 4.29
N VAL A 52 4.51 -0.50 4.66
CA VAL A 52 3.74 -1.37 5.52
C VAL A 52 4.60 -1.66 6.75
N ASP A 53 4.14 -1.24 7.92
CA ASP A 53 4.93 -1.32 9.17
C ASP A 53 6.35 -0.76 8.99
N GLY A 54 6.45 0.37 8.27
CA GLY A 54 7.73 1.03 8.04
C GLY A 54 8.59 0.43 6.94
N CYS A 55 8.13 -0.62 6.28
CA CYS A 55 8.87 -1.27 5.20
C CYS A 55 8.28 -0.87 3.85
N SER A 56 9.08 -0.26 2.98
CA SER A 56 8.63 0.13 1.65
C SER A 56 8.52 -1.10 0.75
N LEU A 57 7.33 -1.34 0.22
CA LEU A 57 7.04 -2.52 -0.58
C LEU A 57 6.43 -2.11 -1.91
N THR A 58 6.71 -2.91 -2.94
CA THR A 58 6.11 -2.71 -4.26
C THR A 58 4.72 -3.34 -4.28
N VAL A 59 3.75 -2.55 -4.71
CA VAL A 59 2.36 -2.99 -4.82
C VAL A 59 2.21 -3.90 -6.04
N GLY A 60 1.54 -5.02 -5.86
CA GLY A 60 1.18 -5.91 -6.96
C GLY A 60 -0.15 -5.52 -7.57
N GLU A 61 -1.22 -6.22 -7.20
CA GLU A 61 -2.56 -5.96 -7.69
C GLU A 61 -3.36 -5.16 -6.68
N VAL A 62 -4.28 -4.33 -7.17
CA VAL A 62 -5.15 -3.50 -6.34
C VAL A 62 -6.59 -3.78 -6.72
N ASP A 63 -7.44 -4.02 -5.74
CA ASP A 63 -8.89 -4.12 -5.92
C ASP A 63 -9.54 -2.92 -5.23
N GLU A 64 -9.93 -1.94 -6.02
CA GLU A 64 -10.49 -0.70 -5.50
C GLU A 64 -11.85 -0.91 -4.82
N LYS A 65 -12.64 -1.85 -5.30
CA LYS A 65 -13.97 -2.11 -4.73
C LYS A 65 -13.87 -2.69 -3.34
N GLU A 66 -12.94 -3.64 -3.16
CA GLU A 66 -12.74 -4.29 -1.87
C GLU A 66 -11.82 -3.51 -0.95
N GLY A 67 -11.07 -2.55 -1.48
CA GLY A 67 -10.06 -1.84 -0.70
C GLY A 67 -8.90 -2.73 -0.32
N THR A 68 -8.50 -3.64 -1.22
CA THR A 68 -7.41 -4.58 -0.96
C THR A 68 -6.27 -4.39 -1.95
N PHE A 69 -5.09 -4.81 -1.54
CA PHE A 69 -3.93 -4.88 -2.43
C PHE A 69 -3.03 -6.00 -1.97
N ASN A 70 -2.16 -6.46 -2.87
CA ASN A 70 -1.19 -7.48 -2.49
C ASN A 70 0.25 -7.02 -2.74
N VAL A 71 1.17 -7.72 -2.09
CA VAL A 71 2.61 -7.58 -2.30
C VAL A 71 3.21 -8.98 -2.38
N TRP A 72 4.37 -9.09 -3.03
CA TRP A 72 5.13 -10.33 -3.10
C TRP A 72 6.40 -10.14 -2.31
N LEU A 73 6.60 -10.96 -1.27
CA LEU A 73 7.75 -10.84 -0.38
C LEU A 73 8.77 -11.92 -0.69
N ILE A 74 10.02 -11.51 -0.85
CA ILE A 74 11.13 -12.45 -0.98
C ILE A 74 11.61 -12.84 0.42
N PRO A 75 12.34 -13.97 0.57
CA PRO A 75 12.77 -14.44 1.90
C PRO A 75 13.52 -13.40 2.73
N GLU A 76 14.39 -12.62 2.10
CA GLU A 76 15.15 -11.59 2.80
C GLU A 76 14.24 -10.53 3.43
N THR A 77 13.21 -10.11 2.70
CA THR A 77 12.23 -9.14 3.20
C THR A 77 11.45 -9.71 4.36
N ILE A 78 11.04 -10.98 4.27
CA ILE A 78 10.30 -11.63 5.34
C ILE A 78 11.13 -11.67 6.61
N ARG A 79 12.42 -12.03 6.50
CA ARG A 79 13.31 -12.10 7.65
C ARG A 79 13.58 -10.75 8.30
N ALA A 80 13.60 -9.69 7.48
CA ALA A 80 13.96 -8.34 7.94
C ALA A 80 12.79 -7.52 8.46
N THR A 81 11.56 -8.06 8.39
CA THR A 81 10.35 -7.29 8.69
C THR A 81 9.47 -7.99 9.72
N ALA A 82 8.41 -7.28 10.15
CA ALA A 82 7.42 -7.81 11.06
C ALA A 82 6.64 -9.00 10.47
N PHE A 83 6.70 -9.19 9.14
CA PHE A 83 5.98 -10.28 8.48
C PHE A 83 6.46 -11.66 8.89
N ARG A 84 7.66 -11.76 9.45
CA ARG A 84 8.14 -13.01 9.98
C ARG A 84 7.23 -13.55 11.08
N VAL A 85 6.59 -12.68 11.85
CA VAL A 85 5.78 -13.07 13.01
C VAL A 85 4.29 -12.75 12.86
N LYS A 86 3.90 -11.99 11.83
CA LYS A 86 2.50 -11.65 11.61
C LYS A 86 1.84 -12.63 10.66
N ASN A 87 0.60 -12.98 10.98
CA ASN A 87 -0.22 -13.92 10.21
C ASN A 87 -1.52 -13.28 9.78
N VAL A 88 -2.31 -14.02 9.01
CA VAL A 88 -3.67 -13.63 8.64
C VAL A 88 -4.44 -13.20 9.88
N GLY A 89 -5.14 -12.08 9.78
CA GLY A 89 -5.82 -11.44 10.91
C GLY A 89 -4.98 -10.39 11.61
N GLY A 90 -3.66 -10.35 11.36
CA GLY A 90 -2.79 -9.34 11.95
C GLY A 90 -3.03 -7.96 11.34
N SER A 91 -2.75 -6.93 12.13
CA SER A 91 -2.89 -5.54 11.70
C SER A 91 -1.53 -4.96 11.38
N VAL A 92 -1.49 -4.11 10.35
CA VAL A 92 -0.27 -3.42 9.93
C VAL A 92 -0.57 -1.93 9.76
N ASN A 93 0.45 -1.11 9.91
CA ASN A 93 0.36 0.33 9.66
C ASN A 93 0.64 0.60 8.19
N ILE A 94 -0.16 1.46 7.57
CA ILE A 94 -0.02 1.82 6.16
C ILE A 94 0.39 3.27 6.05
N GLU A 95 1.39 3.52 5.22
CA GLU A 95 1.93 4.84 4.97
C GLU A 95 2.02 5.05 3.48
N ILE A 96 1.41 6.14 3.01
CA ILE A 96 1.39 6.46 1.59
C ILE A 96 2.63 7.30 1.27
N GLU A 97 3.29 6.96 0.19
CA GLU A 97 4.43 7.72 -0.30
C GLU A 97 3.94 9.13 -0.69
N SER A 98 4.63 10.17 -0.20
CA SER A 98 4.14 11.54 -0.30
C SER A 98 4.03 12.08 -1.73
N SER A 99 4.92 11.70 -2.61
CA SER A 99 4.81 12.14 -4.01
C SER A 99 3.62 11.49 -4.71
N THR A 100 3.32 10.24 -4.42
CA THR A 100 2.13 9.56 -4.94
C THR A 100 0.88 10.29 -4.47
N ARG A 101 0.82 10.63 -3.19
CA ARG A 101 -0.33 11.36 -2.64
C ARG A 101 -0.53 12.70 -3.31
N ALA A 102 0.56 13.46 -3.50
CA ALA A 102 0.50 14.76 -4.16
C ALA A 102 0.01 14.65 -5.60
N ILE A 103 0.48 13.65 -6.33
CA ILE A 103 0.09 13.43 -7.72
C ILE A 103 -1.40 13.08 -7.81
N VAL A 104 -1.86 12.13 -7.00
CA VAL A 104 -3.26 11.69 -7.02
C VAL A 104 -4.17 12.85 -6.62
N ASP A 105 -3.85 13.58 -5.56
CA ASP A 105 -4.66 14.72 -5.12
C ASP A 105 -4.73 15.82 -6.19
N THR A 106 -3.63 16.05 -6.88
CA THR A 106 -3.58 17.04 -7.96
C THR A 106 -4.46 16.65 -9.14
N ILE A 107 -4.40 15.36 -9.52
CA ILE A 107 -5.24 14.84 -10.60
C ILE A 107 -6.71 14.92 -10.24
N GLU A 108 -7.07 14.56 -9.01
CA GLU A 108 -8.45 14.63 -8.55
C GLU A 108 -8.99 16.06 -8.60
N ARG A 109 -8.19 17.03 -8.14
CA ARG A 109 -8.59 18.45 -8.21
C ARG A 109 -8.77 18.91 -9.64
N TYR A 110 -7.90 18.48 -10.53
CA TYR A 110 -8.00 18.82 -11.96
C TYR A 110 -9.29 18.26 -12.56
N MET A 111 -9.60 16.99 -12.27
CA MET A 111 -10.80 16.36 -12.79
C MET A 111 -12.08 17.01 -12.26
N GLU A 112 -12.12 17.35 -10.98
CA GLU A 112 -13.24 18.07 -10.38
C GLU A 112 -13.46 19.41 -11.04
N ARG A 113 -12.38 20.14 -11.33
CA ARG A 113 -12.45 21.44 -11.99
C ARG A 113 -13.02 21.31 -13.41
N LYS A 114 -12.60 20.29 -14.13
CA LYS A 114 -13.12 19.99 -15.47
C LYS A 114 -14.61 19.66 -15.45
N GLU A 115 -15.05 18.91 -14.47
CA GLU A 115 -16.47 18.59 -14.32
C GLU A 115 -17.31 19.84 -14.07
N LYS A 116 -16.85 20.74 -13.21
CA LYS A 116 -17.52 22.00 -12.93
C LYS A 116 -17.63 22.89 -14.19
N GLU A 117 -16.58 22.92 -15.00
CA GLU A 117 -16.60 23.67 -16.26
C GLU A 117 -17.64 23.15 -17.23
N LYS A 118 -17.87 21.83 -17.25
CA LYS A 118 -18.87 21.20 -18.12
C LYS A 118 -20.30 21.45 -17.65
N THR A 119 -20.52 21.55 -16.36
CA THR A 119 -21.85 21.69 -15.79
C THR A 119 -22.24 23.13 -15.51
N GLY A 120 -21.27 23.99 -15.48
CA GLY A 120 -21.47 25.42 -15.24
C GLY A 120 -21.46 26.21 -16.53
#